data_524f23550d1212fdd3328c0031470886
#
_entry.id   524f23550d1212fdd3328c0031470886
#
_cell.length_a   1.000
_cell.length_b   1.000
_cell.length_c   1.000
_cell.angle_alpha   90.00
_cell.angle_beta   90.00
_cell.angle_gamma   90.00
#
_symmetry.space_group_name_H-M   'P 1'
#
loop_
_entity.id
_entity.type
_entity.pdbx_description
1 polymer ?
#
loop_
_entity_poly.entity_id
_entity_poly.type
_entity_poly.pdbx_seq_one_letter_code
_entity_poly.pdbx_strand_id
1 'polypeptide(L)'
;MKHTIAIIVFILLSVAKVSAYEKQSININVNGQQRNMVVFTPNSLPAKSPLFIVTHGMNQDPEYQYGSDKMYEMIDTAKFVITYLRSDGNTWDIGGTKDQDFVIKTIDEMASRFDIDRDRVYWSGFSMGSMLIHHCIPSMQDKIAAFAPTSGIQFSEQPWNNCRKPVNLLEVIAYGDETFGYEQYGIHSYIENYAIHDNHTRYSKTTGYRTVSGSWFDGDLEKWTGGPNGGEVWLYSYNNGGHWPMEQNRHLIWNFCKRFSLNQPRAAITQPAGESTYLYMAPKGMATFPDITIEATATAKSGQVETVDFYDGNTLIASLSAAPYTATLTAPEVGRHELRVVVTDSNGKKGESSCVVNCIESDTSYDLIQNFTTEGVVPQDWCVTNGRSMRVGGGLPFTNGNRLLHFTNESRGFEYGLLVQNPRGREKAEFARYGDESARSHMTLHAGQYTLKYIMCNWDQPEFTPVIIAIEDTNGQEVASETFTPTVNIGGNTANKFSSGRGRTFNFEIPETGNYVLSYYTDAIAYADFVLGFSTLQVKSFDETGLQEISHENPQSQKNGCFDLSGRKIEESKLENAQLKPGIYIIGGKKVVITP
;
A
#
# COMPACT_ATOMS: atom_id res chain seq x y z
N MET A 1 51.74 -4.91 72.61
CA MET A 1 50.55 -5.00 71.76
C MET A 1 50.35 -3.63 71.10
N LYS A 2 50.69 -3.54 69.83
CA LYS A 2 50.49 -2.33 69.01
C LYS A 2 49.23 -2.52 68.18
N HIS A 3 48.23 -1.71 68.45
CA HIS A 3 46.99 -1.73 67.63
C HIS A 3 47.19 -0.77 66.45
N THR A 4 47.18 -1.32 65.22
CA THR A 4 47.19 -0.57 63.98
C THR A 4 45.73 -0.32 63.58
N ILE A 5 45.34 0.97 63.61
CA ILE A 5 44.03 1.38 63.15
C ILE A 5 44.17 1.63 61.62
N ALA A 6 43.48 0.81 60.84
CA ALA A 6 43.35 1.02 59.40
C ALA A 6 42.19 1.97 59.13
N ILE A 7 42.45 3.15 58.58
CA ILE A 7 41.47 4.12 58.13
C ILE A 7 41.09 3.75 56.66
N ILE A 8 39.88 3.26 56.45
CA ILE A 8 39.33 3.03 55.10
C ILE A 8 38.74 4.36 54.65
N VAL A 9 39.39 5.01 53.67
CA VAL A 9 38.84 6.18 52.99
C VAL A 9 37.91 5.71 51.88
N PHE A 10 36.60 5.88 52.06
CA PHE A 10 35.62 5.71 50.99
C PHE A 10 35.67 6.94 50.07
N ILE A 11 36.23 6.79 48.88
CA ILE A 11 36.10 7.78 47.80
C ILE A 11 34.73 7.57 47.15
N LEU A 12 33.78 8.42 47.49
CA LEU A 12 32.51 8.55 46.75
C LEU A 12 32.83 9.21 45.38
N LEU A 13 33.01 8.39 44.35
CA LEU A 13 32.98 8.85 42.99
C LEU A 13 31.51 9.21 42.66
N SER A 14 31.16 10.49 42.75
CA SER A 14 29.97 11.02 42.15
C SER A 14 30.12 10.90 40.63
N VAL A 15 29.55 9.86 40.03
CA VAL A 15 29.39 9.79 38.60
C VAL A 15 28.36 10.87 38.23
N ALA A 16 28.86 12.05 37.85
CA ALA A 16 28.00 13.04 37.21
C ALA A 16 27.41 12.36 35.98
N LYS A 17 26.09 12.22 35.93
CA LYS A 17 25.39 11.82 34.72
C LYS A 17 25.68 12.89 33.66
N VAL A 18 26.63 12.63 32.77
CA VAL A 18 26.81 13.46 31.59
C VAL A 18 25.52 13.34 30.77
N SER A 19 24.79 14.44 30.65
CA SER A 19 23.63 14.48 29.78
C SER A 19 24.08 14.18 28.37
N ALA A 20 23.36 13.33 27.66
CA ALA A 20 23.63 12.98 26.26
C ALA A 20 23.32 14.14 25.28
N TYR A 21 22.80 15.26 25.78
CA TYR A 21 22.37 16.41 25.00
C TYR A 21 22.48 17.72 25.80
N GLU A 22 22.51 18.83 25.05
CA GLU A 22 22.35 20.18 25.60
C GLU A 22 20.92 20.66 25.33
N LYS A 23 20.31 21.37 26.28
CA LYS A 23 19.00 21.99 26.17
C LYS A 23 19.16 23.50 26.30
N GLN A 24 18.56 24.24 25.35
CA GLN A 24 18.60 25.71 25.34
C GLN A 24 17.21 26.27 25.09
N SER A 25 16.86 27.41 25.73
CA SER A 25 15.71 28.23 25.40
C SER A 25 16.16 29.42 24.57
N ILE A 26 15.65 29.57 23.37
CA ILE A 26 16.07 30.60 22.41
C ILE A 26 14.90 31.50 22.07
N ASN A 27 15.11 32.81 22.11
CA ASN A 27 14.15 33.80 21.63
C ASN A 27 14.66 34.40 20.31
N ILE A 28 13.75 34.52 19.35
CA ILE A 28 14.02 35.16 18.05
C ILE A 28 12.96 36.21 17.74
N ASN A 29 13.33 37.20 16.93
CA ASN A 29 12.39 38.19 16.43
C ASN A 29 11.77 37.70 15.11
N VAL A 30 10.45 37.60 15.11
CA VAL A 30 9.66 37.24 13.91
C VAL A 30 8.70 38.41 13.64
N ASN A 31 8.97 39.16 12.59
CA ASN A 31 8.14 40.29 12.16
C ASN A 31 7.83 41.30 13.29
N GLY A 32 8.82 41.60 14.14
CA GLY A 32 8.69 42.52 15.28
C GLY A 32 8.22 41.87 16.59
N GLN A 33 7.86 40.59 16.57
CA GLN A 33 7.39 39.84 17.72
C GLN A 33 8.46 38.91 18.27
N GLN A 34 8.65 38.86 19.59
CA GLN A 34 9.54 37.90 20.22
C GLN A 34 8.85 36.52 20.30
N ARG A 35 9.45 35.54 19.69
CA ARG A 35 8.98 34.16 19.71
C ARG A 35 10.01 33.26 20.39
N ASN A 36 9.55 32.30 21.15
CA ASN A 36 10.39 31.39 21.95
C ASN A 36 10.37 29.96 21.39
N MET A 37 11.48 29.25 21.51
CA MET A 37 11.61 27.83 21.22
C MET A 37 12.56 27.16 22.19
N VAL A 38 12.37 25.87 22.42
CA VAL A 38 13.26 25.02 23.18
C VAL A 38 14.02 24.13 22.23
N VAL A 39 15.35 24.18 22.27
CA VAL A 39 16.25 23.47 21.36
C VAL A 39 17.03 22.43 22.13
N PHE A 40 17.14 21.23 21.56
CA PHE A 40 18.02 20.17 22.04
C PHE A 40 19.05 19.84 20.96
N THR A 41 20.31 19.75 21.35
CA THR A 41 21.43 19.38 20.49
C THR A 41 22.21 18.22 21.10
N PRO A 42 22.68 17.25 20.30
CA PRO A 42 23.56 16.20 20.82
C PRO A 42 24.92 16.79 21.23
N ASN A 43 25.57 16.21 22.20
CA ASN A 43 26.91 16.65 22.66
C ASN A 43 27.96 16.62 21.54
N SER A 44 27.77 15.78 20.55
CA SER A 44 28.59 15.72 19.34
C SER A 44 27.68 15.84 18.12
N LEU A 45 27.57 17.05 17.59
CA LEU A 45 26.76 17.37 16.41
C LEU A 45 27.65 17.39 15.17
N PRO A 46 27.48 16.47 14.21
CA PRO A 46 28.14 16.54 12.91
C PRO A 46 27.76 17.80 12.13
N ALA A 47 28.67 18.31 11.32
CA ALA A 47 28.30 19.32 10.32
C ALA A 47 27.18 18.83 9.38
N LYS A 48 26.34 19.76 8.94
CA LYS A 48 25.20 19.43 8.07
C LYS A 48 24.26 18.38 8.68
N SER A 49 24.03 18.46 9.99
CA SER A 49 23.03 17.61 10.64
C SER A 49 21.60 18.01 10.27
N PRO A 50 20.63 17.08 10.26
CA PRO A 50 19.22 17.41 10.04
C PRO A 50 18.65 18.32 11.13
N LEU A 51 17.61 19.09 10.76
CA LEU A 51 16.77 19.81 11.72
C LEU A 51 15.40 19.15 11.81
N PHE A 52 14.93 18.92 13.04
CA PHE A 52 13.59 18.48 13.34
C PHE A 52 12.82 19.56 14.08
N ILE A 53 11.68 20.01 13.54
CA ILE A 53 10.82 21.04 14.13
C ILE A 53 9.57 20.36 14.70
N VAL A 54 9.14 20.79 15.90
CA VAL A 54 7.95 20.22 16.54
C VAL A 54 7.04 21.33 17.05
N THR A 55 5.74 21.21 16.75
CA THR A 55 4.67 22.12 17.20
C THR A 55 3.70 21.37 18.11
N HIS A 56 3.36 21.99 19.25
CA HIS A 56 2.48 21.41 20.29
C HIS A 56 0.99 21.59 19.98
N GLY A 57 0.12 20.95 20.75
CA GLY A 57 -1.35 21.11 20.67
C GLY A 57 -1.86 22.43 21.27
N MET A 58 -3.15 22.71 21.06
CA MET A 58 -3.83 23.87 21.66
C MET A 58 -3.74 23.84 23.19
N ASN A 59 -3.53 25.00 23.81
CA ASN A 59 -3.36 25.15 25.27
C ASN A 59 -2.20 24.35 25.88
N GLN A 60 -1.23 23.99 25.07
CA GLN A 60 -0.03 23.28 25.48
C GLN A 60 1.22 24.16 25.26
N ASP A 61 2.39 23.62 25.55
CA ASP A 61 3.67 24.28 25.41
C ASP A 61 4.76 23.29 24.96
N PRO A 62 5.97 23.75 24.63
CA PRO A 62 7.09 22.88 24.32
C PRO A 62 7.40 21.85 25.40
N GLU A 63 7.23 22.22 26.68
CA GLU A 63 7.53 21.38 27.85
C GLU A 63 6.62 20.15 27.89
N TYR A 64 5.34 20.34 27.63
CA TYR A 64 4.39 19.24 27.51
C TYR A 64 4.73 18.35 26.30
N GLN A 65 5.00 18.97 25.15
CA GLN A 65 5.24 18.23 23.91
C GLN A 65 6.46 17.32 24.00
N TYR A 66 7.64 17.86 24.39
CA TYR A 66 8.84 17.02 24.50
C TYR A 66 8.79 16.03 25.66
N GLY A 67 8.04 16.33 26.71
CA GLY A 67 7.79 15.41 27.82
C GLY A 67 6.94 14.19 27.40
N SER A 68 6.09 14.36 26.39
CA SER A 68 5.19 13.32 25.89
C SER A 68 5.76 12.52 24.72
N ASP A 69 6.30 13.18 23.69
CA ASP A 69 6.82 12.50 22.48
C ASP A 69 8.25 11.96 22.64
N LYS A 70 9.02 12.53 23.55
CA LYS A 70 10.41 12.18 23.88
C LYS A 70 11.34 12.03 22.67
N MET A 71 11.07 12.73 21.59
CA MET A 71 11.91 12.67 20.39
C MET A 71 13.33 13.16 20.65
N TYR A 72 13.51 14.09 21.59
CA TYR A 72 14.84 14.59 21.99
C TYR A 72 15.75 13.49 22.56
N GLU A 73 15.24 12.38 23.07
CA GLU A 73 16.05 11.28 23.57
C GLU A 73 16.80 10.52 22.46
N MET A 74 16.39 10.72 21.20
CA MET A 74 17.00 10.06 20.04
C MET A 74 18.18 10.84 19.45
N ILE A 75 18.36 12.12 19.81
CA ILE A 75 19.27 13.01 19.08
C ILE A 75 20.74 12.60 19.19
N ASP A 76 21.15 11.98 20.28
CA ASP A 76 22.57 11.57 20.45
C ASP A 76 22.94 10.40 19.53
N THR A 77 22.01 9.49 19.25
CA THR A 77 22.24 8.38 18.32
C THR A 77 21.95 8.76 16.88
N ALA A 78 20.86 9.50 16.64
CA ALA A 78 20.38 9.88 15.31
C ALA A 78 21.04 11.15 14.74
N LYS A 79 21.76 11.91 15.58
CA LYS A 79 22.56 13.09 15.21
C LYS A 79 21.80 14.17 14.46
N PHE A 80 20.70 14.67 15.05
CA PHE A 80 19.94 15.81 14.53
C PHE A 80 19.73 16.89 15.62
N VAL A 81 19.48 18.12 15.21
CA VAL A 81 19.00 19.20 16.07
C VAL A 81 17.48 19.11 16.12
N ILE A 82 16.88 19.19 17.30
CA ILE A 82 15.42 19.28 17.45
C ILE A 82 15.01 20.57 18.15
N THR A 83 13.98 21.22 17.64
CA THR A 83 13.41 22.44 18.22
C THR A 83 11.91 22.30 18.41
N TYR A 84 11.46 22.61 19.63
CA TYR A 84 10.05 22.65 20.01
C TYR A 84 9.62 24.12 20.06
N LEU A 85 8.73 24.49 19.16
CA LEU A 85 8.27 25.86 19.04
C LEU A 85 7.19 26.17 20.08
N ARG A 86 7.16 27.42 20.58
CA ARG A 86 6.11 27.93 21.46
C ARG A 86 5.15 28.80 20.68
N SER A 87 3.86 28.49 20.75
CA SER A 87 2.82 29.32 20.15
C SER A 87 2.78 30.72 20.79
N ASP A 88 2.17 31.65 20.09
CA ASP A 88 1.86 32.95 20.66
C ASP A 88 0.52 32.88 21.41
N GLY A 89 0.58 32.91 22.73
CA GLY A 89 -0.55 32.54 23.58
C GLY A 89 -0.80 31.04 23.60
N ASN A 90 -2.04 30.63 23.39
CA ASN A 90 -2.45 29.24 23.56
C ASN A 90 -2.72 28.49 22.24
N THR A 91 -2.57 29.15 21.10
CA THR A 91 -3.01 28.64 19.80
C THR A 91 -2.01 28.96 18.70
N TRP A 92 -2.10 28.19 17.59
CA TRP A 92 -1.39 28.43 16.35
C TRP A 92 -2.28 29.15 15.34
N ASP A 93 -1.67 29.91 14.45
CA ASP A 93 -2.34 30.53 13.29
C ASP A 93 -2.50 29.50 12.17
N ILE A 94 -3.57 28.71 12.24
CA ILE A 94 -3.86 27.63 11.30
C ILE A 94 -4.55 28.07 10.01
N GLY A 95 -4.69 29.36 9.76
CA GLY A 95 -5.33 29.93 8.56
C GLY A 95 -4.58 31.13 7.99
N GLY A 96 -3.43 31.48 8.56
CA GLY A 96 -2.61 32.59 8.13
C GLY A 96 -1.12 32.24 8.03
N THR A 97 -0.25 33.28 7.98
CA THR A 97 1.19 33.07 7.76
C THR A 97 2.04 33.34 8.99
N LYS A 98 1.47 33.82 10.08
CA LYS A 98 2.21 34.24 11.29
C LYS A 98 3.12 33.14 11.85
N ASP A 99 2.58 31.95 12.01
CA ASP A 99 3.34 30.81 12.55
C ASP A 99 4.16 30.09 11.47
N GLN A 100 3.75 30.15 10.21
CA GLN A 100 4.59 29.79 9.08
C GLN A 100 5.88 30.61 9.05
N ASP A 101 5.79 31.93 9.22
CA ASP A 101 6.96 32.83 9.28
C ASP A 101 7.87 32.48 10.46
N PHE A 102 7.30 32.06 11.60
CA PHE A 102 8.08 31.58 12.73
C PHE A 102 8.87 30.31 12.39
N VAL A 103 8.24 29.33 11.72
CA VAL A 103 8.94 28.12 11.24
C VAL A 103 10.09 28.48 10.29
N ILE A 104 9.86 29.40 9.33
CA ILE A 104 10.88 29.85 8.39
C ILE A 104 12.06 30.51 9.13
N LYS A 105 11.77 31.41 10.05
CA LYS A 105 12.82 32.07 10.87
C LYS A 105 13.55 31.10 11.78
N THR A 106 12.86 30.07 12.27
CA THR A 106 13.50 28.99 13.06
C THR A 106 14.52 28.24 12.21
N ILE A 107 14.22 27.89 10.96
CA ILE A 107 15.16 27.24 10.05
C ILE A 107 16.41 28.10 9.85
N ASP A 108 16.22 29.41 9.62
CA ASP A 108 17.31 30.36 9.44
C ASP A 108 18.21 30.47 10.69
N GLU A 109 17.60 30.57 11.86
CA GLU A 109 18.30 30.66 13.14
C GLU A 109 19.09 29.37 13.45
N MET A 110 18.46 28.21 13.25
CA MET A 110 19.13 26.91 13.48
C MET A 110 20.28 26.70 12.49
N ALA A 111 20.12 27.11 11.24
CA ALA A 111 21.21 27.05 10.25
C ALA A 111 22.37 27.98 10.59
N SER A 112 22.10 29.14 11.19
CA SER A 112 23.13 30.08 11.63
C SER A 112 23.91 29.56 12.84
N ARG A 113 23.21 28.89 13.78
CA ARG A 113 23.81 28.45 15.05
C ARG A 113 24.51 27.10 15.00
N PHE A 114 23.94 26.16 14.23
CA PHE A 114 24.28 24.73 14.35
C PHE A 114 24.74 24.08 13.05
N ASP A 115 24.97 24.86 11.98
CA ASP A 115 25.36 24.33 10.66
C ASP A 115 24.51 23.16 10.19
N ILE A 116 23.17 23.31 10.30
CA ILE A 116 22.23 22.29 9.87
C ILE A 116 22.22 22.13 8.33
N ASP A 117 21.78 20.96 7.88
CA ASP A 117 21.47 20.71 6.47
C ASP A 117 20.06 21.26 6.14
N ARG A 118 20.00 22.37 5.41
CA ARG A 118 18.73 22.98 5.01
C ARG A 118 17.89 22.11 4.08
N ASP A 119 18.49 21.09 3.46
CA ASP A 119 17.78 20.14 2.62
C ASP A 119 17.15 18.99 3.44
N ARG A 120 17.54 18.84 4.70
CA ARG A 120 17.02 17.82 5.62
C ARG A 120 16.37 18.47 6.83
N VAL A 121 15.31 19.23 6.55
CA VAL A 121 14.44 19.83 7.56
C VAL A 121 13.13 19.07 7.59
N TYR A 122 12.71 18.65 8.77
CA TYR A 122 11.49 17.88 9.01
C TYR A 122 10.60 18.60 10.00
N TRP A 123 9.28 18.40 9.85
CA TRP A 123 8.31 19.06 10.73
C TRP A 123 7.26 18.08 11.21
N SER A 124 7.17 17.89 12.54
CA SER A 124 6.12 17.16 13.22
C SER A 124 5.31 18.10 14.14
N GLY A 125 4.12 17.71 14.48
CA GLY A 125 3.28 18.49 15.39
C GLY A 125 2.04 17.72 15.82
N PHE A 126 1.53 18.06 17.00
CA PHE A 126 0.41 17.39 17.61
C PHE A 126 -0.83 18.27 17.58
N SER A 127 -2.02 17.66 17.31
CA SER A 127 -3.32 18.33 17.43
C SER A 127 -3.38 19.63 16.60
N MET A 128 -3.56 20.79 17.21
CA MET A 128 -3.51 22.08 16.52
C MET A 128 -2.16 22.34 15.83
N GLY A 129 -1.04 21.82 16.37
CA GLY A 129 0.26 21.83 15.69
C GLY A 129 0.30 20.98 14.42
N SER A 130 -0.50 19.90 14.38
CA SER A 130 -0.73 19.11 13.18
C SER A 130 -1.59 19.87 12.16
N MET A 131 -2.66 20.53 12.60
CA MET A 131 -3.48 21.38 11.73
C MET A 131 -2.64 22.50 11.06
N LEU A 132 -1.72 23.12 11.81
CA LEU A 132 -0.78 24.10 11.27
C LEU A 132 0.10 23.48 10.18
N ILE A 133 0.60 22.26 10.37
CA ILE A 133 1.39 21.57 9.36
C ILE A 133 0.57 21.40 8.08
N HIS A 134 -0.64 20.84 8.16
CA HIS A 134 -1.50 20.64 6.99
C HIS A 134 -1.79 21.97 6.26
N HIS A 135 -2.08 23.04 7.00
CA HIS A 135 -2.25 24.37 6.43
C HIS A 135 -0.98 24.84 5.66
N CYS A 136 0.19 24.62 6.23
CA CYS A 136 1.46 25.11 5.68
C CYS A 136 2.09 24.21 4.61
N ILE A 137 1.69 22.94 4.46
CA ILE A 137 2.27 22.01 3.48
C ILE A 137 2.45 22.67 2.10
N PRO A 138 1.42 23.27 1.47
CA PRO A 138 1.56 23.80 0.10
C PRO A 138 2.65 24.86 -0.04
N SER A 139 2.80 25.72 0.95
CA SER A 139 3.73 26.86 0.93
C SER A 139 5.15 26.48 1.40
N MET A 140 5.28 25.37 2.16
CA MET A 140 6.55 24.96 2.78
C MET A 140 7.27 23.82 2.07
N GLN A 141 6.74 23.32 0.96
CA GLN A 141 7.32 22.20 0.20
C GLN A 141 8.77 22.40 -0.25
N ASP A 142 9.24 23.67 -0.38
CA ASP A 142 10.62 23.99 -0.76
C ASP A 142 11.56 24.18 0.44
N LYS A 143 11.05 24.02 1.65
CA LYS A 143 11.81 24.21 2.90
C LYS A 143 11.80 22.99 3.81
N ILE A 144 10.76 22.16 3.70
CA ILE A 144 10.55 20.96 4.52
C ILE A 144 10.63 19.72 3.64
N ALA A 145 11.53 18.81 3.97
CA ALA A 145 11.76 17.59 3.20
C ALA A 145 10.71 16.51 3.49
N ALA A 146 10.18 16.46 4.71
CA ALA A 146 9.09 15.57 5.09
C ALA A 146 8.28 16.16 6.24
N PHE A 147 6.98 15.88 6.23
CA PHE A 147 6.00 16.28 7.23
C PHE A 147 5.50 15.04 7.99
N ALA A 148 5.42 15.16 9.31
CA ALA A 148 4.92 14.09 10.16
C ALA A 148 3.91 14.63 11.20
N PRO A 149 2.74 15.12 10.77
CA PRO A 149 1.65 15.53 11.65
C PRO A 149 1.16 14.36 12.50
N THR A 150 0.62 14.67 13.68
CA THR A 150 0.08 13.68 14.62
C THR A 150 -1.25 14.16 15.21
N SER A 151 -2.27 13.29 15.16
CA SER A 151 -3.58 13.49 15.77
C SER A 151 -4.23 14.83 15.41
N GLY A 152 -4.27 15.18 14.10
CA GLY A 152 -4.96 16.39 13.67
C GLY A 152 -4.91 16.60 12.17
N ILE A 153 -6.04 16.98 11.58
CA ILE A 153 -6.16 17.37 10.18
C ILE A 153 -6.75 18.78 10.05
N GLN A 154 -6.56 19.42 8.90
CA GLN A 154 -7.15 20.74 8.63
C GLN A 154 -8.47 20.56 7.87
N PHE A 155 -9.61 20.55 8.60
CA PHE A 155 -10.92 20.25 8.00
C PHE A 155 -11.58 21.40 7.26
N SER A 156 -11.07 22.62 7.37
CA SER A 156 -11.59 23.76 6.62
C SER A 156 -10.92 23.98 5.27
N GLU A 157 -9.89 23.20 4.96
CA GLU A 157 -9.07 23.33 3.76
C GLU A 157 -8.84 21.96 3.11
N GLN A 158 -8.48 22.00 1.83
CA GLN A 158 -8.01 20.87 1.06
C GLN A 158 -6.58 21.16 0.60
N PRO A 159 -5.58 21.03 1.48
CA PRO A 159 -4.23 21.51 1.21
C PRO A 159 -3.59 20.87 -0.01
N TRP A 160 -3.92 19.60 -0.31
CA TRP A 160 -3.41 18.89 -1.48
C TRP A 160 -3.67 19.64 -2.80
N ASN A 161 -4.82 20.33 -2.94
CA ASN A 161 -5.15 21.07 -4.17
C ASN A 161 -4.19 22.22 -4.48
N ASN A 162 -3.47 22.70 -3.48
CA ASN A 162 -2.51 23.80 -3.60
C ASN A 162 -1.05 23.31 -3.60
N CYS A 163 -0.81 22.00 -3.51
CA CYS A 163 0.53 21.43 -3.60
C CYS A 163 1.05 21.50 -5.03
N ARG A 164 2.30 21.95 -5.17
CA ARG A 164 2.95 22.12 -6.49
C ARG A 164 3.81 20.93 -6.89
N LYS A 165 4.07 20.05 -5.96
CA LYS A 165 4.88 18.83 -6.12
C LYS A 165 4.44 17.79 -5.09
N PRO A 166 4.77 16.50 -5.30
CA PRO A 166 4.44 15.45 -4.36
C PRO A 166 4.96 15.73 -2.95
N VAL A 167 4.19 15.31 -1.97
CA VAL A 167 4.45 15.52 -0.55
C VAL A 167 5.00 14.24 0.08
N ASN A 168 6.01 14.37 0.94
CA ASN A 168 6.41 13.30 1.84
C ASN A 168 5.67 13.50 3.16
N LEU A 169 4.62 12.75 3.38
CA LEU A 169 3.68 12.90 4.49
C LEU A 169 3.51 11.59 5.27
N LEU A 170 3.64 11.64 6.58
CA LEU A 170 3.22 10.58 7.49
C LEU A 170 2.24 11.15 8.51
N GLU A 171 0.97 10.84 8.41
CA GLU A 171 0.02 11.10 9.50
C GLU A 171 0.04 9.95 10.50
N VAL A 172 0.02 10.29 11.79
CA VAL A 172 -0.05 9.33 12.90
C VAL A 172 -1.23 9.68 13.79
N ILE A 173 -2.21 8.79 13.91
CA ILE A 173 -3.43 9.04 14.69
C ILE A 173 -3.95 7.77 15.34
N ALA A 174 -4.59 7.88 16.51
CA ALA A 174 -5.28 6.75 17.12
C ALA A 174 -6.68 6.54 16.51
N TYR A 175 -7.11 5.30 16.36
CA TYR A 175 -8.52 5.01 16.02
C TYR A 175 -9.49 5.53 17.07
N GLY A 176 -9.06 5.56 18.33
CA GLY A 176 -9.83 6.08 19.46
C GLY A 176 -9.60 7.54 19.79
N ASP A 177 -9.08 8.34 18.85
CA ASP A 177 -8.90 9.78 19.05
C ASP A 177 -10.27 10.46 19.23
N GLU A 178 -10.53 10.95 20.45
CA GLU A 178 -11.82 11.53 20.82
C GLU A 178 -12.00 12.98 20.33
N THR A 179 -10.93 13.64 19.89
CA THR A 179 -10.96 15.01 19.37
C THR A 179 -11.07 15.01 17.85
N PHE A 180 -10.28 14.16 17.19
CA PHE A 180 -10.31 13.94 15.75
C PHE A 180 -10.88 12.56 15.46
N GLY A 181 -12.17 12.35 15.73
CA GLY A 181 -12.85 11.10 15.51
C GLY A 181 -12.56 10.52 14.12
N TYR A 182 -11.92 9.36 14.11
CA TYR A 182 -11.33 8.78 12.89
C TYR A 182 -12.33 8.70 11.73
N GLU A 183 -13.50 8.09 11.99
CA GLU A 183 -14.58 7.97 11.00
C GLU A 183 -15.34 9.30 10.82
N GLN A 184 -15.55 10.04 11.90
CA GLN A 184 -16.32 11.29 11.88
C GLN A 184 -15.73 12.32 10.95
N TYR A 185 -14.41 12.43 10.92
CA TYR A 185 -13.69 13.39 10.08
C TYR A 185 -13.08 12.77 8.83
N GLY A 186 -13.32 11.47 8.59
CA GLY A 186 -12.85 10.79 7.40
C GLY A 186 -11.31 10.83 7.27
N ILE A 187 -10.61 10.54 8.35
CA ILE A 187 -9.13 10.65 8.42
C ILE A 187 -8.45 9.92 7.28
N HIS A 188 -8.85 8.66 7.03
CA HIS A 188 -8.30 7.88 5.93
C HIS A 188 -8.42 8.63 4.59
N SER A 189 -9.64 9.03 4.23
CA SER A 189 -9.90 9.71 2.96
C SER A 189 -9.19 11.07 2.86
N TYR A 190 -9.06 11.78 4.00
CA TYR A 190 -8.33 13.05 4.03
C TYR A 190 -6.85 12.84 3.65
N ILE A 191 -6.19 11.83 4.22
CA ILE A 191 -4.79 11.54 3.93
C ILE A 191 -4.63 10.94 2.53
N GLU A 192 -5.54 10.05 2.12
CA GLU A 192 -5.56 9.47 0.77
C GLU A 192 -5.66 10.54 -0.33
N ASN A 193 -6.35 11.66 -0.09
CA ASN A 193 -6.44 12.75 -1.07
C ASN A 193 -5.07 13.35 -1.44
N TYR A 194 -4.08 13.36 -0.54
CA TYR A 194 -2.71 13.72 -0.92
C TYR A 194 -2.12 12.70 -1.91
N ALA A 195 -2.36 11.42 -1.67
CA ALA A 195 -1.88 10.36 -2.55
C ALA A 195 -2.56 10.42 -3.93
N ILE A 196 -3.85 10.69 -3.98
CA ILE A 196 -4.61 10.88 -5.22
C ILE A 196 -4.08 12.09 -6.01
N HIS A 197 -3.88 13.21 -5.33
CA HIS A 197 -3.32 14.42 -5.95
C HIS A 197 -1.93 14.15 -6.53
N ASP A 198 -1.09 13.40 -5.82
CA ASP A 198 0.28 13.09 -6.23
C ASP A 198 0.35 11.94 -7.25
N ASN A 199 -0.80 11.40 -7.67
CA ASN A 199 -0.94 10.27 -8.61
C ASN A 199 -0.15 9.03 -8.16
N HIS A 200 -0.22 8.69 -6.86
CA HIS A 200 0.38 7.45 -6.37
C HIS A 200 -0.37 6.23 -6.92
N THR A 201 0.37 5.28 -7.47
CA THR A 201 -0.18 4.09 -8.12
C THR A 201 -0.09 2.84 -7.26
N ARG A 202 0.55 2.92 -6.10
CA ARG A 202 0.76 1.79 -5.19
C ARG A 202 0.18 2.09 -3.82
N TYR A 203 -0.57 1.14 -3.32
CA TYR A 203 -1.07 1.13 -1.97
C TYR A 203 -0.66 -0.16 -1.27
N SER A 204 -0.26 -0.08 -0.02
CA SER A 204 -0.06 -1.25 0.83
C SER A 204 -0.52 -0.98 2.25
N LYS A 205 -1.05 -1.99 2.91
CA LYS A 205 -1.49 -1.95 4.29
C LYS A 205 -0.84 -3.08 5.09
N THR A 206 -0.22 -2.72 6.21
CA THR A 206 0.32 -3.69 7.17
C THR A 206 -0.51 -3.62 8.44
N THR A 207 -1.38 -4.60 8.66
CA THR A 207 -2.20 -4.72 9.86
C THR A 207 -1.40 -5.25 11.04
N GLY A 208 -1.71 -4.79 12.24
CA GLY A 208 -1.00 -5.19 13.46
C GLY A 208 0.45 -4.68 13.53
N TYR A 209 0.76 -3.63 12.77
CA TYR A 209 2.07 -2.99 12.79
C TYR A 209 2.36 -2.39 14.16
N ARG A 210 3.58 -2.60 14.66
CA ARG A 210 4.06 -2.07 15.94
C ARG A 210 5.28 -1.22 15.73
N THR A 211 5.24 0.01 16.23
CA THR A 211 6.37 0.96 16.15
C THR A 211 7.51 0.57 17.08
N VAL A 212 7.21 -0.18 18.14
CA VAL A 212 8.18 -0.73 19.12
C VAL A 212 7.87 -2.20 19.33
N SER A 213 8.88 -3.06 19.21
CA SER A 213 8.73 -4.49 19.45
C SER A 213 8.22 -4.76 20.87
N GLY A 214 7.24 -5.65 21.00
CA GLY A 214 6.62 -5.99 22.29
C GLY A 214 5.64 -4.94 22.83
N SER A 215 5.41 -3.83 22.12
CA SER A 215 4.38 -2.86 22.48
C SER A 215 2.98 -3.49 22.39
N TRP A 216 2.10 -3.10 23.29
CA TRP A 216 0.67 -3.42 23.21
C TRP A 216 -0.12 -2.45 22.30
N PHE A 217 0.54 -1.36 21.87
CA PHE A 217 0.03 -0.51 20.81
C PHE A 217 0.40 -1.12 19.46
N ASP A 218 -0.60 -1.50 18.72
CA ASP A 218 -0.49 -1.93 17.33
C ASP A 218 -1.51 -1.16 16.48
N GLY A 219 -1.40 -1.27 15.18
CA GLY A 219 -2.29 -0.54 14.29
C GLY A 219 -2.07 -0.92 12.84
N ASP A 220 -2.64 -0.13 11.98
CA ASP A 220 -2.50 -0.27 10.54
C ASP A 220 -1.53 0.77 9.99
N LEU A 221 -0.50 0.31 9.31
CA LEU A 221 0.40 1.18 8.57
C LEU A 221 0.06 1.09 7.08
N GLU A 222 -0.51 2.17 6.58
CA GLU A 222 -0.90 2.33 5.19
C GLU A 222 0.10 3.20 4.45
N LYS A 223 0.40 2.87 3.19
CA LYS A 223 1.39 3.57 2.38
C LYS A 223 0.91 3.70 0.96
N TRP A 224 0.95 4.91 0.45
CA TRP A 224 0.75 5.25 -0.95
C TRP A 224 2.07 5.71 -1.54
N THR A 225 2.49 5.07 -2.61
CA THR A 225 3.80 5.30 -3.26
C THR A 225 3.69 5.17 -4.77
N GLY A 226 4.80 5.33 -5.50
CA GLY A 226 4.85 5.08 -6.93
C GLY A 226 4.24 6.19 -7.79
N GLY A 227 4.09 7.37 -7.25
CA GLY A 227 3.73 8.54 -8.06
C GLY A 227 4.84 8.91 -9.05
N PRO A 228 4.48 9.45 -10.23
CA PRO A 228 5.43 9.73 -11.33
C PRO A 228 6.51 10.75 -10.97
N ASN A 229 6.26 11.56 -9.94
CA ASN A 229 7.20 12.57 -9.46
C ASN A 229 7.80 12.24 -8.10
N GLY A 230 7.72 10.99 -7.66
CA GLY A 230 8.15 10.54 -6.34
C GLY A 230 7.22 11.02 -5.22
N GLY A 231 7.74 11.07 -4.00
CA GLY A 231 6.95 11.34 -2.79
C GLY A 231 6.35 10.06 -2.21
N GLU A 232 5.95 10.14 -0.96
CA GLU A 232 5.26 9.05 -0.26
C GLU A 232 4.27 9.63 0.73
N VAL A 233 3.07 9.08 0.76
CA VAL A 233 2.05 9.38 1.75
C VAL A 233 1.82 8.15 2.59
N TRP A 234 1.97 8.29 3.92
CA TRP A 234 1.76 7.21 4.87
C TRP A 234 0.72 7.62 5.89
N LEU A 235 -0.06 6.65 6.35
CA LEU A 235 -0.99 6.79 7.48
C LEU A 235 -0.73 5.65 8.47
N TYR A 236 -0.44 6.01 9.71
CA TYR A 236 -0.38 5.03 10.80
C TYR A 236 -1.54 5.27 11.75
N SER A 237 -2.52 4.37 11.72
CA SER A 237 -3.70 4.38 12.56
C SER A 237 -3.58 3.30 13.61
N TYR A 238 -3.48 3.66 14.91
CA TYR A 238 -3.16 2.70 15.95
C TYR A 238 -4.28 2.50 16.97
N ASN A 239 -4.32 1.27 17.51
CA ASN A 239 -5.26 0.85 18.55
C ASN A 239 -4.80 1.31 19.94
N ASN A 240 -5.73 1.30 20.90
CA ASN A 240 -5.47 1.55 22.32
C ASN A 240 -4.87 2.92 22.64
N GLY A 241 -5.08 3.91 21.75
CA GLY A 241 -4.67 5.30 21.92
C GLY A 241 -5.86 6.24 21.96
N GLY A 242 -5.61 7.50 22.33
CA GLY A 242 -6.55 8.60 22.31
C GLY A 242 -5.85 9.87 21.82
N HIS A 243 -6.39 11.04 22.20
CA HIS A 243 -5.87 12.32 21.74
C HIS A 243 -4.68 12.82 22.56
N TRP A 244 -3.51 12.21 22.40
CA TRP A 244 -2.23 12.68 23.00
C TRP A 244 -1.03 12.23 22.20
N PRO A 245 0.11 12.99 22.27
CA PRO A 245 1.35 12.58 21.59
C PRO A 245 1.95 11.36 22.27
N MET A 246 2.35 10.38 21.44
CA MET A 246 2.83 9.08 21.93
C MET A 246 4.32 8.90 21.66
N GLU A 247 5.11 8.66 22.74
CA GLU A 247 6.55 8.41 22.62
C GLU A 247 6.90 7.19 21.74
N GLN A 248 6.01 6.20 21.68
CA GLN A 248 6.20 4.98 20.87
C GLN A 248 6.32 5.28 19.38
N ASN A 249 5.70 6.37 18.92
CA ASN A 249 5.66 6.72 17.50
C ASN A 249 6.94 7.44 17.02
N ARG A 250 7.79 7.89 17.93
CA ARG A 250 9.01 8.66 17.60
C ARG A 250 9.94 7.95 16.62
N HIS A 251 10.08 6.62 16.75
CA HIS A 251 10.93 5.84 15.86
C HIS A 251 10.35 5.73 14.45
N LEU A 252 9.04 5.54 14.32
CA LEU A 252 8.36 5.54 13.02
C LEU A 252 8.51 6.91 12.34
N ILE A 253 8.21 7.99 13.07
CA ILE A 253 8.32 9.37 12.60
C ILE A 253 9.74 9.67 12.08
N TRP A 254 10.77 9.37 12.91
CA TRP A 254 12.16 9.57 12.48
C TRP A 254 12.56 8.71 11.30
N ASN A 255 12.22 7.41 11.33
CA ASN A 255 12.54 6.47 10.25
C ASN A 255 11.87 6.83 8.93
N PHE A 256 10.69 7.43 8.97
CA PHE A 256 10.05 8.01 7.80
C PHE A 256 10.81 9.25 7.33
N CYS A 257 10.94 10.27 8.18
CA CYS A 257 11.48 11.57 7.79
C CYS A 257 12.92 11.52 7.28
N LYS A 258 13.81 10.77 7.96
CA LYS A 258 15.25 10.71 7.62
C LYS A 258 15.55 10.19 6.22
N ARG A 259 14.56 9.60 5.54
CA ARG A 259 14.69 9.07 4.18
C ARG A 259 14.70 10.18 3.13
N PHE A 260 14.24 11.38 3.47
CA PHE A 260 13.97 12.44 2.52
C PHE A 260 14.95 13.62 2.67
N SER A 261 15.27 14.20 1.51
CA SER A 261 16.03 15.44 1.39
C SER A 261 15.49 16.26 0.23
N LEU A 262 15.46 17.57 0.37
CA LEU A 262 15.02 18.47 -0.72
C LEU A 262 15.92 18.40 -1.96
N ASN A 263 17.17 18.01 -1.78
CA ASN A 263 18.16 17.84 -2.84
C ASN A 263 18.38 16.37 -3.26
N GLN A 264 17.56 15.47 -2.80
CA GLN A 264 17.65 14.07 -3.18
C GLN A 264 17.18 13.92 -4.63
N PRO A 265 17.90 13.21 -5.48
CA PRO A 265 17.37 12.81 -6.77
C PRO A 265 16.18 11.90 -6.57
N ARG A 266 15.26 11.89 -7.50
CA ARG A 266 14.03 11.11 -7.41
C ARG A 266 13.99 10.09 -8.51
N ALA A 267 13.60 8.88 -8.16
CA ALA A 267 13.19 7.84 -9.09
C ALA A 267 11.73 7.48 -8.83
N ALA A 268 11.00 7.12 -9.89
CA ALA A 268 9.69 6.52 -9.78
C ALA A 268 9.57 5.41 -10.83
N ILE A 269 9.18 4.21 -10.39
CA ILE A 269 8.81 3.12 -11.29
C ILE A 269 7.43 3.46 -11.83
N THR A 270 7.29 3.59 -13.14
CA THR A 270 6.03 3.84 -13.83
C THR A 270 5.42 2.54 -14.35
N GLN A 271 6.26 1.53 -14.63
CA GLN A 271 5.85 0.17 -14.95
C GLN A 271 6.77 -0.85 -14.28
N PRO A 272 6.24 -1.97 -13.79
CA PRO A 272 4.82 -2.26 -13.60
C PRO A 272 4.19 -1.34 -12.53
N ALA A 273 2.91 -1.03 -12.68
CA ALA A 273 2.21 -0.16 -11.74
C ALA A 273 1.93 -0.92 -10.43
N GLY A 274 2.41 -0.38 -9.32
CA GLY A 274 2.11 -0.85 -7.98
C GLY A 274 2.59 -2.26 -7.66
N GLU A 275 1.92 -2.93 -6.73
CA GLU A 275 2.05 -4.37 -6.51
C GLU A 275 1.27 -5.09 -7.60
N SER A 276 1.96 -5.66 -8.56
CA SER A 276 1.34 -6.36 -9.69
C SER A 276 1.40 -7.86 -9.48
N THR A 277 0.34 -8.56 -9.89
CA THR A 277 0.32 -10.01 -9.92
C THR A 277 0.25 -10.47 -11.36
N TYR A 278 1.22 -11.26 -11.78
CA TYR A 278 1.21 -11.98 -13.05
C TYR A 278 0.78 -13.42 -12.77
N LEU A 279 -0.39 -13.77 -13.25
CA LEU A 279 -0.94 -15.11 -13.11
C LEU A 279 -0.67 -15.91 -14.38
N TYR A 280 -0.01 -17.08 -14.24
CA TYR A 280 0.18 -18.02 -15.32
C TYR A 280 -0.50 -19.34 -14.98
N MET A 281 -1.56 -19.67 -15.71
CA MET A 281 -2.29 -20.93 -15.52
C MET A 281 -1.74 -21.99 -16.48
N ALA A 282 -0.91 -22.87 -15.95
CA ALA A 282 -0.27 -23.97 -16.65
C ALA A 282 -0.14 -25.18 -15.72
N PRO A 283 0.08 -26.39 -16.24
CA PRO A 283 0.48 -27.53 -15.41
C PRO A 283 1.68 -27.18 -14.54
N LYS A 284 1.66 -27.63 -13.29
CA LYS A 284 2.70 -27.32 -12.30
C LYS A 284 4.11 -27.60 -12.82
N GLY A 285 4.98 -26.63 -12.72
CA GLY A 285 6.35 -26.69 -13.17
C GLY A 285 6.54 -26.42 -14.67
N MET A 286 5.47 -26.05 -15.38
CA MET A 286 5.51 -25.69 -16.81
C MET A 286 5.30 -24.19 -17.07
N ALA A 287 5.07 -23.39 -16.04
CA ALA A 287 4.88 -21.97 -16.20
C ALA A 287 6.19 -21.29 -16.67
N THR A 288 6.10 -20.51 -17.73
CA THR A 288 7.14 -19.61 -18.19
C THR A 288 6.54 -18.22 -18.29
N PHE A 289 6.84 -17.38 -17.31
CA PHE A 289 6.31 -16.02 -17.31
C PHE A 289 6.93 -15.20 -18.43
N PRO A 290 6.14 -14.29 -19.04
CA PRO A 290 6.67 -13.35 -20.00
C PRO A 290 7.65 -12.38 -19.34
N ASP A 291 8.51 -11.81 -20.14
CA ASP A 291 9.41 -10.75 -19.69
C ASP A 291 8.62 -9.58 -19.11
N ILE A 292 9.09 -9.03 -17.99
CA ILE A 292 8.46 -7.87 -17.35
C ILE A 292 9.27 -6.63 -17.68
N THR A 293 8.67 -5.70 -18.40
CA THR A 293 9.24 -4.39 -18.67
C THR A 293 9.16 -3.53 -17.41
N ILE A 294 10.30 -2.96 -17.01
CA ILE A 294 10.41 -2.03 -15.89
C ILE A 294 10.74 -0.65 -16.49
N GLU A 295 9.81 0.28 -16.37
CA GLU A 295 10.03 1.66 -16.77
C GLU A 295 10.12 2.55 -15.55
N ALA A 296 10.98 3.55 -15.63
CA ALA A 296 11.15 4.51 -14.56
C ALA A 296 11.38 5.93 -15.09
N THR A 297 10.98 6.89 -14.28
CA THR A 297 11.44 8.27 -14.40
C THR A 297 12.52 8.52 -13.37
N ALA A 298 13.49 9.37 -13.72
CA ALA A 298 14.54 9.80 -12.81
C ALA A 298 14.83 11.28 -12.99
N THR A 299 14.99 12.02 -11.90
CA THR A 299 15.32 13.44 -11.90
C THR A 299 16.36 13.74 -10.84
N ALA A 300 17.30 14.64 -11.15
CA ALA A 300 18.21 15.22 -10.19
C ALA A 300 17.85 16.70 -9.96
N LYS A 301 17.80 17.13 -8.71
CA LYS A 301 17.49 18.52 -8.38
C LYS A 301 18.73 19.42 -8.45
N SER A 302 19.89 18.86 -8.18
CA SER A 302 21.20 19.52 -8.35
C SER A 302 22.15 18.59 -9.09
N GLY A 303 22.85 19.10 -10.10
CA GLY A 303 23.65 18.28 -11.00
C GLY A 303 22.82 17.60 -12.07
N GLN A 304 23.25 16.45 -12.53
CA GLN A 304 22.60 15.62 -13.55
C GLN A 304 22.38 14.21 -13.00
N VAL A 305 21.43 13.48 -13.58
CA VAL A 305 21.31 12.04 -13.36
C VAL A 305 22.57 11.38 -13.95
N GLU A 306 23.31 10.66 -13.13
CA GLU A 306 24.52 9.96 -13.53
C GLU A 306 24.21 8.51 -13.89
N THR A 307 23.49 7.79 -13.00
CA THR A 307 23.04 6.42 -13.27
C THR A 307 21.63 6.19 -12.74
N VAL A 308 20.93 5.27 -13.42
CA VAL A 308 19.68 4.67 -12.97
C VAL A 308 19.85 3.16 -13.00
N ASP A 309 19.92 2.55 -11.82
CA ASP A 309 20.18 1.14 -11.65
C ASP A 309 18.88 0.41 -11.31
N PHE A 310 18.62 -0.68 -12.03
CA PHE A 310 17.42 -1.52 -11.87
C PHE A 310 17.81 -2.84 -11.19
N TYR A 311 17.02 -3.25 -10.20
CA TYR A 311 17.28 -4.46 -9.42
C TYR A 311 16.02 -5.32 -9.28
N ASP A 312 16.21 -6.64 -9.18
CA ASP A 312 15.28 -7.58 -8.58
C ASP A 312 15.88 -8.07 -7.25
N GLY A 313 15.27 -7.68 -6.13
CA GLY A 313 15.88 -7.82 -4.82
C GLY A 313 17.24 -7.12 -4.74
N ASN A 314 18.30 -7.93 -4.64
CA ASN A 314 19.68 -7.46 -4.63
C ASN A 314 20.41 -7.69 -5.97
N THR A 315 19.76 -8.30 -6.95
CA THR A 315 20.36 -8.63 -8.25
C THR A 315 20.20 -7.44 -9.19
N LEU A 316 21.31 -6.93 -9.71
CA LEU A 316 21.31 -5.87 -10.73
C LEU A 316 20.80 -6.42 -12.05
N ILE A 317 19.73 -5.80 -12.59
CA ILE A 317 19.17 -6.13 -13.91
C ILE A 317 19.86 -5.28 -14.99
N ALA A 318 19.91 -3.95 -14.77
CA ALA A 318 20.49 -3.01 -15.71
C ALA A 318 20.99 -1.75 -15.00
N SER A 319 21.94 -1.02 -15.64
CA SER A 319 22.41 0.28 -15.23
C SER A 319 22.44 1.20 -16.45
N LEU A 320 21.70 2.31 -16.41
CA LEU A 320 21.51 3.23 -17.53
C LEU A 320 21.99 4.63 -17.16
N SER A 321 22.68 5.29 -18.06
CA SER A 321 23.17 6.66 -17.88
C SER A 321 22.36 7.73 -18.63
N ALA A 322 21.37 7.33 -19.41
CA ALA A 322 20.50 8.23 -20.19
C ALA A 322 19.10 7.66 -20.35
N ALA A 323 18.10 8.54 -20.42
CA ALA A 323 16.74 8.16 -20.74
C ALA A 323 16.59 7.67 -22.20
N PRO A 324 15.61 6.81 -22.50
CA PRO A 324 14.59 6.31 -21.59
C PRO A 324 15.15 5.29 -20.59
N TYR A 325 14.69 5.37 -19.35
CA TYR A 325 15.12 4.43 -18.30
C TYR A 325 14.19 3.24 -18.28
N THR A 326 14.55 2.23 -19.08
CA THR A 326 13.75 1.01 -19.25
C THR A 326 14.66 -0.21 -19.12
N ALA A 327 14.26 -1.17 -18.33
CA ALA A 327 14.93 -2.46 -18.15
C ALA A 327 13.94 -3.61 -18.29
N THR A 328 14.44 -4.82 -18.48
CA THR A 328 13.61 -6.02 -18.63
C THR A 328 14.04 -7.07 -17.60
N LEU A 329 13.11 -7.51 -16.76
CA LEU A 329 13.27 -8.73 -15.98
C LEU A 329 12.86 -9.91 -16.87
N THR A 330 13.85 -10.64 -17.38
CA THR A 330 13.63 -11.72 -18.34
C THR A 330 13.21 -13.00 -17.64
N ALA A 331 12.10 -13.60 -18.10
CA ALA A 331 11.57 -14.89 -17.66
C ALA A 331 11.62 -15.04 -16.11
N PRO A 332 10.90 -14.18 -15.37
CA PRO A 332 10.93 -14.23 -13.92
C PRO A 332 10.49 -15.60 -13.40
N GLU A 333 11.08 -16.04 -12.30
CA GLU A 333 10.69 -17.27 -11.63
C GLU A 333 9.34 -17.13 -10.93
N VAL A 334 8.71 -18.27 -10.59
CA VAL A 334 7.53 -18.27 -9.70
C VAL A 334 7.93 -17.72 -8.34
N GLY A 335 7.19 -16.71 -7.88
CA GLY A 335 7.42 -16.12 -6.58
C GLY A 335 7.22 -14.60 -6.54
N ARG A 336 7.68 -14.02 -5.44
CA ARG A 336 7.62 -12.59 -5.18
C ARG A 336 8.93 -11.94 -5.61
N HIS A 337 8.84 -10.97 -6.51
CA HIS A 337 9.95 -10.15 -6.97
C HIS A 337 9.83 -8.74 -6.39
N GLU A 338 10.90 -8.22 -5.81
CA GLU A 338 10.98 -6.85 -5.35
C GLU A 338 11.83 -6.02 -6.32
N LEU A 339 11.14 -5.38 -7.27
CA LEU A 339 11.77 -4.52 -8.25
C LEU A 339 12.13 -3.19 -7.60
N ARG A 340 13.39 -2.77 -7.76
CA ARG A 340 13.90 -1.53 -7.18
C ARG A 340 14.69 -0.75 -8.22
N VAL A 341 14.46 0.56 -8.26
CA VAL A 341 15.18 1.49 -9.13
C VAL A 341 15.91 2.51 -8.26
N VAL A 342 17.20 2.65 -8.45
CA VAL A 342 18.07 3.58 -7.72
C VAL A 342 18.65 4.58 -8.69
N VAL A 343 18.31 5.85 -8.52
CA VAL A 343 18.96 6.95 -9.24
C VAL A 343 20.14 7.50 -8.44
N THR A 344 21.26 7.71 -9.11
CA THR A 344 22.43 8.41 -8.55
C THR A 344 22.66 9.70 -9.35
N ASP A 345 22.82 10.83 -8.66
CA ASP A 345 23.18 12.10 -9.30
C ASP A 345 24.69 12.30 -9.37
N SER A 346 25.14 13.29 -10.16
CA SER A 346 26.56 13.62 -10.33
C SER A 346 27.27 14.11 -9.06
N ASN A 347 26.54 14.28 -7.94
CA ASN A 347 27.08 14.57 -6.62
C ASN A 347 27.16 13.31 -5.73
N GLY A 348 26.82 12.13 -6.29
CA GLY A 348 26.79 10.87 -5.57
C GLY A 348 25.59 10.68 -4.63
N LYS A 349 24.59 11.58 -4.65
CA LYS A 349 23.36 11.42 -3.89
C LYS A 349 22.46 10.40 -4.57
N LYS A 350 21.72 9.63 -3.77
CA LYS A 350 20.83 8.57 -4.25
C LYS A 350 19.39 8.81 -3.86
N GLY A 351 18.49 8.42 -4.76
CA GLY A 351 17.07 8.27 -4.51
C GLY A 351 16.59 6.93 -5.04
N GLU A 352 15.52 6.38 -4.48
CA GLU A 352 15.04 5.07 -4.89
C GLU A 352 13.52 4.99 -4.96
N SER A 353 13.04 4.04 -5.74
CA SER A 353 11.65 3.61 -5.83
C SER A 353 11.61 2.09 -5.92
N SER A 354 10.61 1.48 -5.32
CA SER A 354 10.45 0.02 -5.41
C SER A 354 9.00 -0.37 -5.63
N CYS A 355 8.78 -1.54 -6.22
CA CYS A 355 7.48 -2.19 -6.31
C CYS A 355 7.62 -3.70 -6.16
N VAL A 356 6.50 -4.35 -5.87
CA VAL A 356 6.42 -5.79 -5.77
C VAL A 356 5.69 -6.35 -6.98
N VAL A 357 6.25 -7.41 -7.54
CA VAL A 357 5.60 -8.23 -8.57
C VAL A 357 5.50 -9.65 -8.03
N ASN A 358 4.30 -10.23 -8.11
CA ASN A 358 4.04 -11.61 -7.75
C ASN A 358 3.83 -12.43 -9.02
N CYS A 359 4.71 -13.40 -9.29
CA CYS A 359 4.55 -14.36 -10.38
C CYS A 359 3.93 -15.63 -9.81
N ILE A 360 2.65 -15.87 -10.11
CA ILE A 360 1.87 -16.96 -9.53
C ILE A 360 1.56 -17.99 -10.60
N GLU A 361 2.00 -19.22 -10.36
CA GLU A 361 1.62 -20.40 -11.15
C GLU A 361 0.38 -21.05 -10.54
N SER A 362 -0.61 -21.35 -11.38
CA SER A 362 -1.78 -22.13 -10.98
C SER A 362 -1.99 -23.24 -12.01
N ASP A 363 -2.10 -24.47 -11.53
CA ASP A 363 -2.34 -25.64 -12.37
C ASP A 363 -3.82 -25.94 -12.61
N THR A 364 -4.70 -25.44 -11.74
CA THR A 364 -6.14 -25.76 -11.81
C THR A 364 -7.06 -24.57 -11.63
N SER A 365 -6.77 -23.67 -10.71
CA SER A 365 -7.67 -22.57 -10.40
C SER A 365 -6.98 -21.40 -9.71
N TYR A 366 -7.54 -20.22 -9.87
CA TYR A 366 -7.14 -19.01 -9.17
C TYR A 366 -8.35 -18.27 -8.62
N ASP A 367 -8.35 -18.01 -7.32
CA ASP A 367 -9.40 -17.22 -6.68
C ASP A 367 -9.13 -15.73 -6.87
N LEU A 368 -9.86 -15.10 -7.78
CA LEU A 368 -9.70 -13.70 -8.14
C LEU A 368 -10.16 -12.74 -7.04
N ILE A 369 -10.91 -13.21 -6.05
CA ILE A 369 -11.38 -12.39 -4.93
C ILE A 369 -10.64 -12.67 -3.62
N GLN A 370 -9.60 -13.50 -3.63
CA GLN A 370 -8.84 -13.78 -2.40
C GLN A 370 -8.30 -12.50 -1.71
N ASN A 371 -8.17 -11.40 -2.47
CA ASN A 371 -7.76 -10.10 -1.97
C ASN A 371 -8.92 -9.27 -1.39
N PHE A 372 -10.18 -9.72 -1.53
CA PHE A 372 -11.36 -9.07 -0.96
C PHE A 372 -11.55 -9.50 0.50
N THR A 373 -10.62 -9.12 1.36
CA THR A 373 -10.59 -9.60 2.74
C THR A 373 -10.77 -8.49 3.77
N THR A 374 -10.80 -7.22 3.35
CA THR A 374 -10.88 -6.09 4.28
C THR A 374 -11.81 -5.01 3.74
N GLU A 375 -12.80 -4.60 4.53
CA GLU A 375 -13.71 -3.53 4.16
C GLU A 375 -12.95 -2.22 3.87
N GLY A 376 -13.35 -1.54 2.81
CA GLY A 376 -12.74 -0.28 2.38
C GLY A 376 -11.39 -0.41 1.68
N VAL A 377 -10.76 -1.57 1.73
CA VAL A 377 -9.49 -1.82 1.03
C VAL A 377 -9.77 -2.37 -0.36
N VAL A 378 -9.40 -1.62 -1.37
CA VAL A 378 -9.54 -2.08 -2.76
C VAL A 378 -8.30 -2.88 -3.15
N PRO A 379 -8.46 -4.11 -3.68
CA PRO A 379 -7.34 -4.90 -4.14
C PRO A 379 -6.61 -4.21 -5.28
N GLN A 380 -5.28 -4.24 -5.23
CA GLN A 380 -4.44 -3.55 -6.21
C GLN A 380 -4.57 -4.09 -7.63
N ASP A 381 -5.00 -5.35 -7.74
CA ASP A 381 -5.19 -6.03 -9.02
C ASP A 381 -6.53 -5.71 -9.69
N TRP A 382 -7.36 -4.92 -9.03
CA TRP A 382 -8.61 -4.45 -9.56
C TRP A 382 -8.57 -2.96 -9.85
N CYS A 383 -9.09 -2.55 -10.98
CA CYS A 383 -9.21 -1.15 -11.36
C CYS A 383 -10.55 -0.85 -12.02
N VAL A 384 -10.94 0.42 -12.03
CA VAL A 384 -12.09 0.91 -12.78
C VAL A 384 -11.60 1.80 -13.91
N THR A 385 -12.11 1.55 -15.11
CA THR A 385 -11.75 2.30 -16.31
C THR A 385 -12.99 2.82 -17.01
N ASN A 386 -12.84 3.87 -17.82
CA ASN A 386 -13.94 4.44 -18.62
C ASN A 386 -14.16 3.68 -19.94
N GLY A 387 -13.97 2.38 -19.96
CA GLY A 387 -14.30 1.52 -21.09
C GLY A 387 -13.41 1.64 -22.31
N ARG A 388 -13.15 2.82 -22.84
CA ARG A 388 -12.31 3.01 -24.02
C ARG A 388 -11.10 3.91 -23.82
N SER A 389 -11.13 4.77 -22.84
CA SER A 389 -9.98 5.55 -22.43
C SER A 389 -9.55 5.08 -21.06
N MET A 390 -8.40 4.45 -20.98
CA MET A 390 -7.75 4.19 -19.71
C MET A 390 -7.47 5.53 -19.04
N ARG A 391 -7.80 5.66 -17.78
CA ARG A 391 -7.35 6.84 -17.04
C ARG A 391 -5.84 6.79 -16.92
N VAL A 392 -5.20 7.88 -17.22
CA VAL A 392 -3.78 8.08 -16.90
C VAL A 392 -3.61 7.79 -15.40
N GLY A 393 -2.73 6.86 -15.05
CA GLY A 393 -2.63 6.37 -13.68
C GLY A 393 -3.62 5.25 -13.33
N GLY A 394 -4.18 4.56 -14.34
CA GLY A 394 -5.01 3.36 -14.17
C GLY A 394 -4.35 2.38 -13.22
N GLY A 395 -5.05 1.94 -12.23
CA GLY A 395 -4.53 1.17 -11.10
C GLY A 395 -4.70 1.89 -9.77
N LEU A 396 -5.26 3.10 -9.79
CA LEU A 396 -5.83 3.63 -8.56
C LEU A 396 -7.10 2.83 -8.25
N PRO A 397 -7.14 2.26 -7.06
CA PRO A 397 -8.28 1.51 -6.63
C PRO A 397 -9.50 2.44 -6.61
N PHE A 398 -10.57 1.95 -7.16
CA PHE A 398 -11.92 2.48 -7.18
C PHE A 398 -12.12 3.85 -6.51
N THR A 399 -12.12 4.89 -7.32
CA THR A 399 -12.49 6.25 -6.90
C THR A 399 -13.98 6.50 -7.15
N ASN A 400 -14.52 7.59 -6.62
CA ASN A 400 -15.90 8.06 -6.88
C ASN A 400 -17.03 7.13 -6.40
N GLY A 401 -16.89 6.57 -5.21
CA GLY A 401 -17.93 5.74 -4.59
C GLY A 401 -17.78 4.24 -4.83
N ASN A 402 -16.88 3.81 -5.71
CA ASN A 402 -16.53 2.40 -5.84
C ASN A 402 -15.75 1.97 -4.60
N ARG A 403 -16.16 0.90 -3.97
CA ARG A 403 -15.58 0.46 -2.69
C ARG A 403 -15.82 -1.03 -2.44
N LEU A 404 -15.00 -1.59 -1.58
CA LEU A 404 -15.22 -2.91 -1.03
C LEU A 404 -16.21 -2.80 0.15
N LEU A 405 -17.24 -3.63 0.14
CA LEU A 405 -18.25 -3.70 1.17
C LEU A 405 -18.11 -5.00 1.97
N HIS A 406 -18.25 -4.90 3.28
CA HIS A 406 -18.39 -6.04 4.17
C HIS A 406 -19.86 -6.38 4.40
N PHE A 407 -20.19 -7.66 4.25
CA PHE A 407 -21.55 -8.17 4.43
C PHE A 407 -21.59 -9.10 5.64
N THR A 408 -22.37 -8.77 6.64
CA THR A 408 -22.44 -9.51 7.90
C THR A 408 -23.34 -10.75 7.85
N ASN A 409 -23.97 -11.05 6.73
CA ASN A 409 -24.90 -12.17 6.61
C ASN A 409 -24.33 -13.28 5.72
N GLU A 410 -23.87 -14.36 6.34
CA GLU A 410 -23.27 -15.54 5.69
C GLU A 410 -24.15 -16.24 4.65
N SER A 411 -25.48 -16.03 4.67
CA SER A 411 -26.39 -16.64 3.71
C SER A 411 -26.21 -16.18 2.26
N ARG A 412 -25.32 -15.21 2.03
CA ARG A 412 -25.09 -14.59 0.70
C ARG A 412 -24.06 -15.31 -0.15
N GLY A 413 -23.25 -16.18 0.44
CA GLY A 413 -22.20 -16.92 -0.26
C GLY A 413 -20.90 -16.14 -0.43
N PHE A 414 -20.81 -14.91 0.11
CA PHE A 414 -19.58 -14.13 0.17
C PHE A 414 -19.61 -13.15 1.37
N GLU A 415 -18.48 -12.86 1.92
CA GLU A 415 -18.31 -11.94 3.04
C GLU A 415 -18.02 -10.52 2.58
N TYR A 416 -17.20 -10.36 1.55
CA TYR A 416 -16.83 -9.08 0.97
C TYR A 416 -17.27 -9.00 -0.48
N GLY A 417 -17.70 -7.85 -0.91
CA GLY A 417 -18.10 -7.60 -2.29
C GLY A 417 -17.59 -6.27 -2.82
N LEU A 418 -17.17 -6.28 -4.07
CA LEU A 418 -16.73 -5.09 -4.78
C LEU A 418 -17.92 -4.35 -5.37
N LEU A 419 -18.26 -3.20 -4.78
CA LEU A 419 -19.29 -2.31 -5.31
C LEU A 419 -18.73 -1.46 -6.44
N VAL A 420 -19.36 -1.55 -7.60
CA VAL A 420 -19.11 -0.67 -8.75
C VAL A 420 -20.29 0.27 -8.90
N GLN A 421 -20.06 1.55 -8.64
CA GLN A 421 -21.10 2.59 -8.66
C GLN A 421 -20.95 3.51 -9.87
N ASN A 422 -22.11 3.91 -10.41
CA ASN A 422 -22.21 4.85 -11.51
C ASN A 422 -21.27 4.54 -12.69
N PRO A 423 -21.34 3.36 -13.29
CA PRO A 423 -20.56 3.07 -14.48
C PRO A 423 -21.07 3.92 -15.65
N ARG A 424 -20.81 5.22 -15.57
CA ARG A 424 -21.17 6.17 -16.62
C ARG A 424 -20.24 5.99 -17.81
N GLY A 425 -20.81 5.78 -18.98
CA GLY A 425 -20.05 5.71 -20.21
C GLY A 425 -19.18 4.47 -20.34
N ARG A 426 -19.63 3.32 -19.80
CA ARG A 426 -18.94 2.02 -19.85
C ARG A 426 -17.71 1.94 -18.98
N GLU A 427 -17.77 2.43 -17.74
CA GLU A 427 -16.75 2.11 -16.75
C GLU A 427 -16.72 0.59 -16.53
N LYS A 428 -15.52 0.02 -16.56
CA LYS A 428 -15.27 -1.39 -16.33
C LYS A 428 -14.59 -1.61 -15.00
N ALA A 429 -15.05 -2.59 -14.23
CA ALA A 429 -14.24 -3.20 -13.19
C ALA A 429 -13.35 -4.25 -13.87
N GLU A 430 -12.04 -4.07 -13.81
CA GLU A 430 -11.10 -4.94 -14.49
C GLU A 430 -10.12 -5.55 -13.50
N PHE A 431 -9.91 -6.86 -13.63
CA PHE A 431 -8.79 -7.54 -13.02
C PHE A 431 -7.58 -7.35 -13.94
N ALA A 432 -6.95 -6.18 -13.81
CA ALA A 432 -5.84 -5.74 -14.63
C ALA A 432 -5.11 -4.56 -13.99
N ARG A 433 -3.85 -4.39 -14.37
CA ARG A 433 -3.06 -3.20 -14.09
C ARG A 433 -2.66 -2.54 -15.39
N TYR A 434 -2.65 -1.20 -15.37
CA TYR A 434 -2.19 -0.40 -16.49
C TYR A 434 -0.88 0.28 -16.11
N GLY A 435 0.16 0.07 -16.90
CA GLY A 435 1.42 0.78 -16.78
C GLY A 435 1.36 2.13 -17.47
N ASP A 436 0.73 2.15 -18.66
CA ASP A 436 0.38 3.32 -19.44
C ASP A 436 -0.99 3.12 -20.10
N GLU A 437 -1.43 4.09 -20.90
CA GLU A 437 -2.74 4.04 -21.56
C GLU A 437 -2.87 2.90 -22.59
N SER A 438 -1.77 2.31 -23.02
CA SER A 438 -1.74 1.29 -24.07
C SER A 438 -1.49 -0.12 -23.54
N ALA A 439 -0.96 -0.26 -22.33
CA ALA A 439 -0.51 -1.55 -21.80
C ALA A 439 -1.49 -2.10 -20.76
N ARG A 440 -2.17 -3.21 -21.10
CA ARG A 440 -3.01 -4.01 -20.23
C ARG A 440 -2.41 -5.41 -20.15
N SER A 441 -1.84 -5.76 -19.03
CA SER A 441 -1.22 -7.08 -18.85
C SER A 441 -1.37 -7.51 -17.40
N HIS A 442 -2.14 -8.55 -17.16
CA HIS A 442 -2.32 -9.02 -15.80
C HIS A 442 -2.39 -10.52 -15.66
N MET A 443 -3.20 -11.20 -16.48
CA MET A 443 -3.28 -12.65 -16.48
C MET A 443 -2.60 -13.20 -17.73
N THR A 444 -1.64 -14.09 -17.56
CA THR A 444 -1.15 -14.93 -18.65
C THR A 444 -1.94 -16.24 -18.64
N LEU A 445 -2.79 -16.43 -19.65
CA LEU A 445 -3.59 -17.63 -19.81
C LEU A 445 -3.03 -18.48 -20.97
N HIS A 446 -2.95 -19.78 -20.75
CA HIS A 446 -2.58 -20.74 -21.80
C HIS A 446 -3.76 -20.97 -22.74
N ALA A 447 -3.50 -21.30 -24.01
CA ALA A 447 -4.58 -21.72 -24.93
C ALA A 447 -5.33 -22.92 -24.33
N GLY A 448 -6.67 -22.88 -24.37
CA GLY A 448 -7.48 -23.96 -23.81
C GLY A 448 -8.84 -23.51 -23.27
N GLN A 449 -9.51 -24.43 -22.61
CA GLN A 449 -10.87 -24.23 -22.07
C GLN A 449 -10.82 -23.79 -20.61
N TYR A 450 -11.62 -22.78 -20.26
CA TYR A 450 -11.70 -22.18 -18.94
C TYR A 450 -13.11 -22.12 -18.41
N THR A 451 -13.22 -22.08 -17.11
CA THR A 451 -14.48 -21.86 -16.39
C THR A 451 -14.29 -20.72 -15.40
N LEU A 452 -15.05 -19.65 -15.56
CA LEU A 452 -15.17 -18.59 -14.57
C LEU A 452 -16.44 -18.83 -13.74
N LYS A 453 -16.28 -18.93 -12.42
CA LYS A 453 -17.39 -18.95 -11.46
C LYS A 453 -17.44 -17.62 -10.76
N TYR A 454 -18.64 -17.02 -10.67
CA TYR A 454 -18.81 -15.74 -10.00
C TYR A 454 -20.18 -15.63 -9.33
N ILE A 455 -20.29 -14.72 -8.37
CA ILE A 455 -21.55 -14.29 -7.76
C ILE A 455 -21.64 -12.78 -7.91
N MET A 456 -22.79 -12.32 -8.42
CA MET A 456 -23.03 -10.91 -8.67
C MET A 456 -24.48 -10.53 -8.35
N CYS A 457 -24.68 -9.28 -7.92
CA CYS A 457 -25.99 -8.71 -7.68
C CYS A 457 -26.02 -7.23 -8.07
N ASN A 458 -27.21 -6.68 -8.26
CA ASN A 458 -27.38 -5.24 -8.42
C ASN A 458 -27.32 -4.52 -7.05
N TRP A 459 -26.93 -3.27 -7.08
CA TRP A 459 -26.94 -2.41 -5.91
C TRP A 459 -28.04 -1.35 -6.05
N ASP A 460 -29.06 -1.44 -5.19
CA ASP A 460 -30.12 -0.43 -5.02
C ASP A 460 -30.75 0.09 -6.33
N GLN A 461 -31.02 -0.81 -7.28
CA GLN A 461 -31.57 -0.44 -8.57
C GLN A 461 -33.07 -0.72 -8.64
N PRO A 462 -33.88 0.19 -9.24
CA PRO A 462 -35.28 -0.05 -9.46
C PRO A 462 -35.54 -1.17 -10.48
N GLU A 463 -34.63 -1.34 -11.44
CA GLU A 463 -34.67 -2.37 -12.48
C GLU A 463 -33.34 -3.12 -12.51
N PHE A 464 -33.38 -4.40 -12.83
CA PHE A 464 -32.19 -5.22 -12.97
C PHE A 464 -31.42 -4.83 -14.23
N THR A 465 -30.15 -4.51 -14.07
CA THR A 465 -29.29 -4.10 -15.17
C THR A 465 -28.43 -5.28 -15.63
N PRO A 466 -28.40 -5.58 -16.94
CA PRO A 466 -27.47 -6.54 -17.48
C PRO A 466 -26.02 -6.12 -17.26
N VAL A 467 -25.18 -7.05 -16.81
CA VAL A 467 -23.74 -6.89 -16.69
C VAL A 467 -23.07 -7.81 -17.70
N ILE A 468 -22.12 -7.25 -18.44
CA ILE A 468 -21.29 -7.97 -19.39
C ILE A 468 -20.02 -8.42 -18.65
N ILE A 469 -19.72 -9.69 -18.76
CA ILE A 469 -18.50 -10.32 -18.28
C ILE A 469 -17.70 -10.66 -19.53
N ALA A 470 -16.50 -10.08 -19.67
CA ALA A 470 -15.68 -10.26 -20.85
C ALA A 470 -14.24 -10.65 -20.52
N ILE A 471 -13.66 -11.49 -21.34
CA ILE A 471 -12.23 -11.72 -21.43
C ILE A 471 -11.74 -10.96 -22.65
N GLU A 472 -10.82 -10.06 -22.44
CA GLU A 472 -10.27 -9.19 -23.48
C GLU A 472 -8.76 -9.40 -23.60
N ASP A 473 -8.22 -9.20 -24.80
CA ASP A 473 -6.78 -9.09 -24.99
C ASP A 473 -6.24 -7.78 -24.44
N THR A 474 -4.93 -7.60 -24.47
CA THR A 474 -4.28 -6.37 -23.98
C THR A 474 -4.61 -5.13 -24.80
N ASN A 475 -5.15 -5.27 -26.01
CA ASN A 475 -5.62 -4.17 -26.86
C ASN A 475 -7.11 -3.83 -26.58
N GLY A 476 -7.75 -4.58 -25.68
CA GLY A 476 -9.17 -4.41 -25.36
C GLY A 476 -10.12 -5.06 -26.36
N GLN A 477 -9.60 -5.97 -27.20
CA GLN A 477 -10.44 -6.77 -28.07
C GLN A 477 -11.05 -7.92 -27.28
N GLU A 478 -12.36 -8.04 -27.33
CA GLU A 478 -13.10 -9.11 -26.68
C GLU A 478 -12.78 -10.47 -27.34
N VAL A 479 -12.35 -11.41 -26.52
CA VAL A 479 -12.06 -12.81 -26.90
C VAL A 479 -13.25 -13.70 -26.56
N ALA A 480 -13.86 -13.47 -25.41
CA ALA A 480 -15.07 -14.17 -24.99
C ALA A 480 -15.90 -13.28 -24.07
N SER A 481 -17.22 -13.40 -24.13
CA SER A 481 -18.12 -12.70 -23.21
C SER A 481 -19.41 -13.45 -22.94
N GLU A 482 -20.04 -13.10 -21.82
CA GLU A 482 -21.43 -13.40 -21.56
C GLU A 482 -22.13 -12.20 -20.93
N THR A 483 -23.46 -12.14 -21.09
CA THR A 483 -24.26 -11.12 -20.41
C THR A 483 -25.10 -11.79 -19.33
N PHE A 484 -24.98 -11.29 -18.11
CA PHE A 484 -25.76 -11.76 -16.98
C PHE A 484 -26.61 -10.64 -16.40
N THR A 485 -27.89 -10.89 -16.22
CA THR A 485 -28.79 -9.99 -15.50
C THR A 485 -28.97 -10.50 -14.07
N PRO A 486 -28.37 -9.87 -13.05
CA PRO A 486 -28.57 -10.26 -11.66
C PRO A 486 -30.04 -10.11 -11.28
N THR A 487 -30.64 -11.14 -10.67
CA THR A 487 -32.04 -11.13 -10.21
C THR A 487 -32.16 -10.75 -8.73
N VAL A 488 -31.09 -10.37 -8.12
CA VAL A 488 -31.04 -10.00 -6.71
C VAL A 488 -30.51 -8.57 -6.59
N ASN A 489 -31.27 -7.75 -5.88
CA ASN A 489 -30.92 -6.36 -5.61
C ASN A 489 -30.53 -6.21 -4.14
N ILE A 490 -29.38 -5.61 -3.87
CA ILE A 490 -28.92 -5.28 -2.52
C ILE A 490 -28.58 -3.79 -2.47
N GLY A 491 -29.00 -3.10 -1.42
CA GLY A 491 -28.69 -1.69 -1.25
C GLY A 491 -29.65 -1.03 -0.26
N GLY A 492 -29.22 0.06 0.32
CA GLY A 492 -29.97 0.77 1.33
C GLY A 492 -30.44 -0.15 2.47
N ASN A 493 -31.66 0.05 2.94
CA ASN A 493 -32.28 -0.78 3.98
C ASN A 493 -32.76 -2.16 3.49
N THR A 494 -32.45 -2.56 2.28
CA THR A 494 -32.92 -3.80 1.67
C THR A 494 -31.95 -4.97 1.83
N ALA A 495 -30.95 -4.86 2.70
CA ALA A 495 -30.00 -5.93 3.03
C ALA A 495 -30.65 -7.30 3.30
N ASN A 496 -31.93 -7.31 3.69
CA ASN A 496 -32.71 -8.51 3.96
C ASN A 496 -33.30 -9.19 2.70
N LYS A 497 -33.16 -8.61 1.52
CA LYS A 497 -33.72 -9.17 0.28
C LYS A 497 -32.75 -10.04 -0.51
N PHE A 498 -31.56 -10.20 -0.01
CA PHE A 498 -30.55 -11.04 -0.61
C PHE A 498 -30.88 -12.51 -0.33
N SER A 499 -31.63 -13.15 -1.17
CA SER A 499 -31.69 -14.61 -1.20
C SER A 499 -30.39 -15.13 -1.81
N SER A 500 -29.79 -16.14 -1.21
CA SER A 500 -28.57 -16.81 -1.62
C SER A 500 -28.36 -16.73 -3.14
N GLY A 501 -27.45 -15.84 -3.57
CA GLY A 501 -27.09 -15.73 -4.97
C GLY A 501 -26.55 -17.07 -5.44
N ARG A 502 -27.20 -17.66 -6.42
CA ARG A 502 -26.64 -18.85 -7.05
C ARG A 502 -25.43 -18.39 -7.86
N GLY A 503 -24.28 -18.98 -7.57
CA GLY A 503 -23.10 -18.75 -8.38
C GLY A 503 -23.39 -19.05 -9.85
N ARG A 504 -22.85 -18.23 -10.71
CA ARG A 504 -22.90 -18.41 -12.17
C ARG A 504 -21.62 -19.06 -12.65
N THR A 505 -21.71 -19.71 -13.80
CA THR A 505 -20.59 -20.35 -14.45
C THR A 505 -20.54 -19.87 -15.89
N PHE A 506 -19.43 -19.26 -16.27
CA PHE A 506 -19.12 -18.85 -17.63
C PHE A 506 -17.98 -19.73 -18.16
N ASN A 507 -18.27 -20.51 -19.21
CA ASN A 507 -17.28 -21.34 -19.89
C ASN A 507 -16.84 -20.63 -21.17
N PHE A 508 -15.53 -20.55 -21.38
CA PHE A 508 -14.95 -19.91 -22.55
C PHE A 508 -13.65 -20.59 -22.99
N GLU A 509 -13.19 -20.24 -24.16
CA GLU A 509 -11.94 -20.73 -24.74
C GLU A 509 -10.96 -19.58 -24.94
N ILE A 510 -9.71 -19.82 -24.57
CA ILE A 510 -8.58 -18.96 -24.89
C ILE A 510 -7.90 -19.55 -26.14
N PRO A 511 -7.91 -18.83 -27.28
CA PRO A 511 -7.42 -19.35 -28.54
C PRO A 511 -5.90 -19.45 -28.61
N GLU A 512 -5.18 -18.58 -27.94
CA GLU A 512 -3.72 -18.49 -27.96
C GLU A 512 -3.18 -18.15 -26.58
N THR A 513 -2.02 -18.71 -26.23
CA THR A 513 -1.33 -18.34 -24.98
C THR A 513 -0.94 -16.88 -25.02
N GLY A 514 -1.34 -16.09 -24.02
CA GLY A 514 -1.10 -14.65 -24.00
C GLY A 514 -1.58 -13.98 -22.73
N ASN A 515 -1.52 -12.65 -22.72
CA ASN A 515 -1.99 -11.82 -21.62
C ASN A 515 -3.43 -11.38 -21.86
N TYR A 516 -4.27 -11.53 -20.85
CA TYR A 516 -5.70 -11.26 -20.91
C TYR A 516 -6.16 -10.46 -19.70
N VAL A 517 -7.29 -9.78 -19.90
CA VAL A 517 -7.96 -8.98 -18.88
C VAL A 517 -9.37 -9.50 -18.69
N LEU A 518 -9.78 -9.71 -17.44
CA LEU A 518 -11.16 -10.01 -17.08
C LEU A 518 -11.89 -8.72 -16.75
N SER A 519 -12.98 -8.43 -17.45
CA SER A 519 -13.76 -7.20 -17.33
C SER A 519 -15.19 -7.47 -16.92
N TYR A 520 -15.74 -6.61 -16.06
CA TYR A 520 -17.15 -6.54 -15.69
C TYR A 520 -17.67 -5.14 -15.95
N TYR A 521 -18.66 -4.99 -16.79
CA TYR A 521 -19.23 -3.70 -17.14
C TYR A 521 -20.68 -3.78 -17.58
N THR A 522 -21.32 -2.65 -17.77
CA THR A 522 -22.69 -2.56 -18.31
C THR A 522 -22.75 -1.55 -19.45
N ASP A 523 -23.60 -1.81 -20.42
CA ASP A 523 -23.93 -0.86 -21.49
C ASP A 523 -25.04 0.12 -21.10
N ALA A 524 -25.61 -0.01 -19.91
CA ALA A 524 -26.65 0.88 -19.43
C ALA A 524 -26.17 2.32 -19.29
N ILE A 525 -27.03 3.27 -19.64
CA ILE A 525 -26.70 4.71 -19.68
C ILE A 525 -26.77 5.37 -18.31
N ALA A 526 -27.50 4.79 -17.34
CA ALA A 526 -27.72 5.38 -16.02
C ALA A 526 -27.95 4.33 -14.95
N TYR A 527 -27.37 4.58 -13.76
CA TYR A 527 -27.62 3.86 -12.51
C TYR A 527 -27.55 2.33 -12.61
N ALA A 528 -26.43 1.84 -13.07
CA ALA A 528 -26.21 0.41 -13.28
C ALA A 528 -25.22 -0.16 -12.22
N ASP A 529 -25.41 0.24 -10.98
CA ASP A 529 -24.55 -0.21 -9.88
C ASP A 529 -24.66 -1.72 -9.67
N PHE A 530 -23.53 -2.38 -9.52
CA PHE A 530 -23.49 -3.81 -9.23
C PHE A 530 -22.44 -4.14 -8.18
N VAL A 531 -22.60 -5.30 -7.56
CA VAL A 531 -21.64 -5.85 -6.59
C VAL A 531 -21.15 -7.19 -7.11
N LEU A 532 -19.84 -7.31 -7.26
CA LEU A 532 -19.14 -8.56 -7.51
C LEU A 532 -18.73 -9.17 -6.17
N GLY A 533 -19.30 -10.32 -5.81
CA GLY A 533 -19.04 -10.97 -4.53
C GLY A 533 -17.97 -12.04 -4.60
N PHE A 534 -17.95 -12.83 -5.65
CA PHE A 534 -17.02 -13.95 -5.78
C PHE A 534 -16.61 -14.13 -7.24
N SER A 535 -15.36 -14.49 -7.45
CA SER A 535 -14.89 -14.86 -8.79
C SER A 535 -13.72 -15.84 -8.69
N THR A 536 -13.84 -16.99 -9.33
CA THR A 536 -12.78 -17.98 -9.45
C THR A 536 -12.62 -18.38 -10.90
N LEU A 537 -11.40 -18.25 -11.42
CA LEU A 537 -11.03 -18.71 -12.75
C LEU A 537 -10.39 -20.10 -12.65
N GLN A 538 -10.86 -21.05 -13.44
CA GLN A 538 -10.38 -22.42 -13.48
C GLN A 538 -10.03 -22.85 -14.90
N VAL A 539 -8.95 -23.60 -15.06
CA VAL A 539 -8.66 -24.36 -16.28
C VAL A 539 -9.63 -25.53 -16.36
N LYS A 540 -10.39 -25.62 -17.42
CA LYS A 540 -11.39 -26.70 -17.60
C LYS A 540 -10.76 -27.98 -18.14
N SER A 541 -9.81 -27.88 -19.04
CA SER A 541 -8.99 -28.98 -19.51
C SER A 541 -7.63 -28.47 -19.95
N PHE A 542 -6.59 -29.15 -19.49
CA PHE A 542 -5.24 -28.96 -19.99
C PHE A 542 -4.95 -30.16 -20.87
N ASP A 543 -5.05 -30.00 -22.18
CA ASP A 543 -5.02 -31.13 -23.11
C ASP A 543 -3.63 -31.50 -23.64
N GLU A 544 -2.57 -31.19 -22.89
CA GLU A 544 -1.25 -31.75 -23.22
C GLU A 544 -1.08 -33.20 -22.78
N THR A 545 -1.99 -33.76 -21.98
CA THR A 545 -1.90 -35.13 -21.47
C THR A 545 -3.02 -36.07 -21.95
N GLY A 546 -3.99 -35.60 -22.73
CA GLY A 546 -5.14 -36.40 -23.19
C GLY A 546 -6.05 -36.94 -22.09
N LEU A 547 -6.06 -36.30 -20.91
CA LEU A 547 -6.93 -36.65 -19.81
C LEU A 547 -8.22 -35.81 -19.91
N GLN A 548 -9.25 -36.32 -20.55
CA GLN A 548 -10.60 -35.75 -20.46
C GLN A 548 -11.07 -35.80 -19.01
N GLU A 549 -11.46 -34.64 -18.47
CA GLU A 549 -12.22 -34.59 -17.22
C GLU A 549 -13.55 -35.32 -17.45
N ILE A 550 -13.75 -36.42 -16.74
CA ILE A 550 -15.06 -37.08 -16.71
C ILE A 550 -15.98 -36.14 -15.93
N SER A 551 -16.87 -35.44 -16.64
CA SER A 551 -17.90 -34.60 -16.05
C SER A 551 -18.74 -35.44 -15.09
N HIS A 552 -18.68 -35.15 -13.81
CA HIS A 552 -19.54 -35.73 -12.78
C HIS A 552 -20.94 -35.14 -12.86
N GLU A 553 -21.67 -35.41 -13.92
CA GLU A 553 -23.14 -35.34 -13.92
C GLU A 553 -23.67 -36.73 -13.55
N ASN A 554 -23.68 -37.04 -12.31
CA ASN A 554 -24.63 -37.86 -11.56
C ASN A 554 -24.01 -38.53 -10.31
N PRO A 555 -24.33 -38.11 -9.09
CA PRO A 555 -23.73 -38.67 -7.89
C PRO A 555 -24.21 -40.07 -7.49
N GLN A 556 -25.08 -40.72 -8.30
CA GLN A 556 -25.71 -41.98 -7.88
C GLN A 556 -25.18 -43.25 -8.54
N SER A 557 -24.17 -43.23 -9.42
CA SER A 557 -23.78 -44.46 -10.14
C SER A 557 -22.32 -44.89 -10.02
N GLN A 558 -21.47 -44.21 -9.22
CA GLN A 558 -20.09 -44.69 -9.00
C GLN A 558 -19.92 -45.25 -7.60
N LYS A 559 -20.36 -46.49 -7.43
CA LYS A 559 -19.95 -47.31 -6.30
C LYS A 559 -18.56 -47.92 -6.55
N ASN A 560 -17.62 -47.60 -5.64
CA ASN A 560 -16.50 -48.40 -5.23
C ASN A 560 -15.72 -49.14 -6.34
N GLY A 561 -14.74 -48.48 -6.97
CA GLY A 561 -13.76 -49.13 -7.80
C GLY A 561 -12.36 -48.57 -7.49
N CYS A 562 -11.35 -49.42 -7.59
CA CYS A 562 -9.94 -49.04 -7.62
C CYS A 562 -9.47 -49.11 -9.08
N PHE A 563 -8.80 -48.05 -9.53
CA PHE A 563 -8.27 -47.97 -10.90
C PHE A 563 -6.77 -47.60 -10.86
N ASP A 564 -5.99 -48.12 -11.79
CA ASP A 564 -4.64 -47.64 -12.04
C ASP A 564 -4.66 -46.35 -12.89
N LEU A 565 -3.50 -45.70 -13.06
CA LEU A 565 -3.37 -44.47 -13.85
C LEU A 565 -3.73 -44.65 -15.35
N SER A 566 -3.80 -45.88 -15.87
CA SER A 566 -4.26 -46.14 -17.23
C SER A 566 -5.78 -46.31 -17.33
N GLY A 567 -6.51 -46.10 -16.21
CA GLY A 567 -7.97 -46.26 -16.13
C GLY A 567 -8.43 -47.72 -16.06
N ARG A 568 -7.53 -48.69 -15.88
CA ARG A 568 -7.88 -50.09 -15.76
C ARG A 568 -8.37 -50.40 -14.36
N LYS A 569 -9.55 -50.96 -14.24
CA LYS A 569 -10.14 -51.39 -12.97
C LYS A 569 -9.31 -52.53 -12.34
N ILE A 570 -9.00 -52.35 -11.07
CA ILE A 570 -8.27 -53.38 -10.27
C ILE A 570 -9.29 -54.19 -9.48
N GLU A 571 -9.09 -55.51 -9.43
CA GLU A 571 -9.99 -56.44 -8.74
C GLU A 571 -10.04 -56.13 -7.23
N GLU A 572 -11.23 -56.15 -6.65
CA GLU A 572 -11.50 -55.86 -5.22
C GLU A 572 -10.74 -56.80 -4.28
N SER A 573 -10.50 -58.07 -4.72
CA SER A 573 -9.71 -59.03 -3.96
C SER A 573 -8.24 -58.61 -3.72
N LYS A 574 -7.69 -57.72 -4.55
CA LYS A 574 -6.34 -57.15 -4.34
C LYS A 574 -6.31 -55.97 -3.38
N LEU A 575 -7.42 -55.30 -3.20
CA LEU A 575 -7.60 -54.26 -2.22
C LEU A 575 -7.73 -54.81 -0.82
N GLU A 576 -8.55 -55.87 -0.64
CA GLU A 576 -8.81 -56.51 0.65
C GLU A 576 -7.60 -57.21 1.23
N ASN A 577 -6.68 -57.68 0.37
CA ASN A 577 -5.50 -58.42 0.80
C ASN A 577 -4.20 -57.57 0.80
N ALA A 578 -4.27 -56.26 0.75
CA ALA A 578 -3.12 -55.35 0.71
C ALA A 578 -2.04 -55.72 -0.35
N GLN A 579 -2.42 -56.31 -1.48
CA GLN A 579 -1.54 -56.75 -2.53
C GLN A 579 -1.34 -55.75 -3.67
N LEU A 580 -1.61 -54.46 -3.41
CA LEU A 580 -1.28 -53.42 -4.39
C LEU A 580 0.21 -53.14 -4.40
N LYS A 581 0.77 -53.19 -5.59
CA LYS A 581 2.18 -52.80 -5.78
C LYS A 581 2.37 -51.32 -5.50
N PRO A 582 3.58 -50.87 -5.13
CA PRO A 582 3.85 -49.44 -5.05
C PRO A 582 3.45 -48.72 -6.35
N GLY A 583 2.69 -47.64 -6.22
CA GLY A 583 2.16 -46.93 -7.38
C GLY A 583 1.07 -45.93 -7.00
N ILE A 584 0.50 -45.27 -7.99
CA ILE A 584 -0.60 -44.32 -7.82
C ILE A 584 -1.89 -44.95 -8.31
N TYR A 585 -2.94 -44.86 -7.50
CA TYR A 585 -4.26 -45.46 -7.77
C TYR A 585 -5.37 -44.45 -7.52
N ILE A 586 -6.50 -44.65 -8.15
CA ILE A 586 -7.75 -43.93 -7.84
C ILE A 586 -8.67 -44.89 -7.10
N ILE A 587 -8.89 -44.67 -5.83
CA ILE A 587 -9.73 -45.49 -4.95
C ILE A 587 -10.88 -44.64 -4.40
N GLY A 588 -12.11 -45.04 -4.74
CA GLY A 588 -13.29 -44.27 -4.32
C GLY A 588 -13.27 -42.80 -4.78
N GLY A 589 -12.74 -42.55 -5.99
CA GLY A 589 -12.61 -41.22 -6.58
C GLY A 589 -11.47 -40.36 -5.98
N LYS A 590 -10.62 -40.93 -5.11
CA LYS A 590 -9.47 -40.20 -4.52
C LYS A 590 -8.15 -40.80 -4.99
N LYS A 591 -7.17 -39.94 -5.27
CA LYS A 591 -5.81 -40.33 -5.57
C LYS A 591 -5.13 -40.89 -4.32
N VAL A 592 -4.67 -42.13 -4.38
CA VAL A 592 -3.96 -42.82 -3.30
C VAL A 592 -2.58 -43.24 -3.79
N VAL A 593 -1.54 -42.90 -3.05
CA VAL A 593 -0.18 -43.29 -3.32
C VAL A 593 0.18 -44.47 -2.41
N ILE A 594 0.51 -45.62 -2.99
CA ILE A 594 1.03 -46.79 -2.26
C ILE A 594 2.56 -46.73 -2.35
N THR A 595 3.18 -46.55 -1.22
CA THR A 595 4.66 -46.57 -1.11
C THR A 595 5.18 -47.97 -0.83
N PRO A 596 6.44 -48.26 -1.14
CA PRO A 596 7.07 -49.57 -0.92
C PRO A 596 7.06 -50.00 0.53
#